data_0fbb636e92fc47fc7d4a0f1dbc79b29c
#
_entry.id   0fbb636e92fc47fc7d4a0f1dbc79b29c
#
_cell.length_a   1.000
_cell.length_b   1.000
_cell.length_c   1.000
_cell.angle_alpha   90.00
_cell.angle_beta   90.00
_cell.angle_gamma   90.00
#
_symmetry.space_group_name_H-M   'P 1'
#
loop_
_entity.id
_entity.type
_entity.pdbx_description
1 polymer ?
#
loop_
_entity_poly.entity_id
_entity_poly.type
_entity_poly.pdbx_seq_one_letter_code
_entity_poly.pdbx_strand_id
1 'polypeptide(L)'
;MLKTKIVSSLTKVYTDISIDELTPLKKLSALKGERISFQLVTQYVKESTDGKFTERKLYTPKVISVLSNHVTLREVRNVGVELPTLPDLADEDYERTSVGLYPDAITPLNYGGKLNARVLFPSSVWVEVVIPKDYKKNGETEIKLELIDEAGEIAGTESLVIDIINAVLPEQTLIMTQWFHCDCLANYYDVEVWSEKHWQIVENFARVAVKNGINMLLTPTFTPPLDTKIGGERLTTQLVGVTVTGGKYSFNFDLLDRWVDMCDRIGIKYFEISHLFTQWGAKHAPKVMATVDGEYKRIFGWDTDAQADEYVGFLRQFLAEFIEHMKKNGNDKRCYFHISDEPVKDQIDSYCAAKKSIADLLDGYVTMDALSDYPFYEQGIVSTPISNTNSIANFVNKDIPNLWAYYCCGECANVSNRFIAMPSCRNRSIGMQMYKYDIAGFLHWGFNFFSNQCSSDISNPFTNCSGDSWVPSGDTASVYPGFRGAALESIRLVVFYEALQDMRAMKLCEKLYSKSEVVAEIEKIFGKELTFYTCAKSENVMLAIRERINEMIKAKI
;
A
#
# COMPACT_ATOMS: atom_id res chain seq x y z
N MET A 1 -19.70 33.65 4.90
CA MET A 1 -18.77 33.47 6.05
C MET A 1 -17.95 32.18 5.82
N LEU A 2 -16.65 32.21 6.06
CA LEU A 2 -15.82 30.99 6.03
C LEU A 2 -16.01 30.20 7.33
N LYS A 3 -16.34 28.93 7.22
CA LYS A 3 -16.28 27.97 8.33
C LYS A 3 -15.04 27.11 8.17
N THR A 4 -14.36 26.80 9.26
CA THR A 4 -13.17 25.95 9.30
C THR A 4 -13.27 24.95 10.44
N LYS A 5 -12.61 23.79 10.28
CA LYS A 5 -12.51 22.77 11.34
C LYS A 5 -11.31 21.87 11.09
N ILE A 6 -10.53 21.56 12.12
CA ILE A 6 -9.56 20.48 12.09
C ILE A 6 -10.24 19.17 12.48
N VAL A 7 -10.05 18.12 11.66
CA VAL A 7 -10.55 16.77 11.89
C VAL A 7 -9.44 15.73 11.75
N SER A 8 -9.69 14.52 12.18
CA SER A 8 -8.75 13.40 12.11
C SER A 8 -8.36 13.04 10.66
N SER A 9 -7.18 12.42 10.46
CA SER A 9 -6.81 11.75 9.21
C SER A 9 -7.77 10.62 8.84
N LEU A 10 -8.47 10.07 9.81
CA LEU A 10 -9.42 8.97 9.64
C LEU A 10 -10.80 9.42 9.16
N THR A 11 -11.11 10.72 9.25
CA THR A 11 -12.40 11.26 8.83
C THR A 11 -12.50 11.34 7.30
N LYS A 12 -13.56 10.81 6.71
CA LYS A 12 -13.86 11.01 5.30
C LYS A 12 -14.80 12.19 5.10
N VAL A 13 -14.29 13.24 4.50
CA VAL A 13 -15.04 14.48 4.29
C VAL A 13 -15.79 14.40 2.97
N TYR A 14 -17.03 13.90 3.02
CA TYR A 14 -17.91 13.79 1.86
C TYR A 14 -18.49 15.15 1.45
N THR A 15 -18.91 15.27 0.19
CA THR A 15 -19.44 16.53 -0.37
C THR A 15 -20.84 16.89 0.09
N ASP A 16 -21.60 15.94 0.62
CA ASP A 16 -22.99 16.07 1.04
C ASP A 16 -23.20 16.14 2.55
N ILE A 17 -22.12 16.23 3.33
CA ILE A 17 -22.17 16.43 4.78
C ILE A 17 -21.97 17.91 5.13
N SER A 18 -22.48 18.33 6.30
CA SER A 18 -22.17 19.64 6.85
C SER A 18 -20.85 19.62 7.60
N ILE A 19 -20.05 20.70 7.48
CA ILE A 19 -18.86 20.87 8.31
C ILE A 19 -19.20 20.85 9.80
N ASP A 20 -20.43 21.23 10.17
CA ASP A 20 -20.89 21.25 11.57
C ASP A 20 -21.04 19.83 12.17
N GLU A 21 -21.31 18.83 11.33
CA GLU A 21 -21.44 17.42 11.74
C GLU A 21 -20.09 16.73 12.03
N LEU A 22 -18.99 17.29 11.53
CA LEU A 22 -17.66 16.71 11.72
C LEU A 22 -17.16 16.83 13.15
N THR A 23 -16.53 15.79 13.66
CA THR A 23 -15.90 15.78 14.99
C THR A 23 -14.60 16.57 14.99
N PRO A 24 -14.46 17.64 15.81
CA PRO A 24 -13.24 18.43 15.84
C PRO A 24 -12.09 17.68 16.55
N LEU A 25 -10.90 17.73 15.97
CA LEU A 25 -9.67 17.27 16.57
C LEU A 25 -8.90 18.45 17.15
N LYS A 26 -8.49 18.39 18.42
CA LYS A 26 -7.80 19.48 19.12
C LYS A 26 -6.39 19.13 19.57
N LYS A 27 -6.12 17.85 19.81
CA LYS A 27 -4.83 17.38 20.30
C LYS A 27 -4.52 15.98 19.78
N LEU A 28 -3.23 15.74 19.54
CA LEU A 28 -2.62 14.43 19.29
C LEU A 28 -1.33 14.33 20.07
N SER A 29 -0.84 13.11 20.30
CA SER A 29 0.54 12.89 20.72
C SER A 29 1.35 12.18 19.62
N ALA A 30 2.67 12.37 19.62
CA ALA A 30 3.56 11.78 18.63
C ALA A 30 4.93 11.47 19.22
N LEU A 31 5.58 10.44 18.66
CA LEU A 31 6.99 10.13 18.91
C LEU A 31 7.89 10.89 17.92
N LYS A 32 9.16 11.08 18.28
CA LYS A 32 10.18 11.58 17.34
C LYS A 32 10.39 10.58 16.20
N GLY A 33 10.58 11.07 14.99
CA GLY A 33 10.67 10.24 13.78
C GLY A 33 9.32 9.79 13.22
N GLU A 34 8.22 10.28 13.78
CA GLU A 34 6.87 9.96 13.35
C GLU A 34 6.35 10.97 12.30
N ARG A 35 5.52 10.49 11.39
CA ARG A 35 4.75 11.28 10.45
C ARG A 35 3.28 11.18 10.84
N ILE A 36 2.71 12.27 11.28
CA ILE A 36 1.31 12.37 11.66
C ILE A 36 0.52 13.15 10.63
N SER A 37 -0.76 12.86 10.51
CA SER A 37 -1.65 13.57 9.59
C SER A 37 -2.97 13.93 10.24
N PHE A 38 -3.55 15.01 9.76
CA PHE A 38 -4.90 15.46 10.09
C PHE A 38 -5.46 16.26 8.90
N GLN A 39 -6.70 16.71 8.97
CA GLN A 39 -7.30 17.46 7.87
C GLN A 39 -7.81 18.82 8.35
N LEU A 40 -7.59 19.86 7.53
CA LEU A 40 -8.25 21.15 7.65
C LEU A 40 -9.42 21.18 6.68
N VAL A 41 -10.63 21.18 7.21
CA VAL A 41 -11.86 21.27 6.42
C VAL A 41 -12.30 22.73 6.36
N THR A 42 -12.71 23.15 5.16
CA THR A 42 -13.22 24.51 4.90
C THR A 42 -14.52 24.46 4.14
N GLN A 43 -15.44 25.36 4.47
CA GLN A 43 -16.69 25.56 3.73
C GLN A 43 -17.04 27.04 3.74
N TYR A 44 -17.40 27.60 2.60
CA TYR A 44 -17.90 28.96 2.53
C TYR A 44 -19.44 28.95 2.60
N VAL A 45 -19.99 29.51 3.67
CA VAL A 45 -21.43 29.60 3.87
C VAL A 45 -21.94 30.97 3.45
N LYS A 46 -22.89 30.99 2.51
CA LYS A 46 -23.56 32.21 2.02
C LYS A 46 -25.02 32.22 2.52
N GLU A 47 -25.48 33.39 2.96
CA GLU A 47 -26.84 33.56 3.53
C GLU A 47 -27.97 33.46 2.46
N SER A 48 -27.65 33.71 1.19
CA SER A 48 -28.56 33.45 0.04
C SER A 48 -27.80 32.91 -1.14
N THR A 49 -28.36 31.92 -1.82
CA THR A 49 -27.84 31.40 -3.08
C THR A 49 -28.66 32.02 -4.21
N ASP A 50 -28.12 33.04 -4.90
CA ASP A 50 -28.73 33.66 -6.10
C ASP A 50 -28.73 32.67 -7.29
N GLY A 51 -28.80 31.36 -7.06
CA GLY A 51 -28.73 30.32 -8.09
C GLY A 51 -27.35 30.13 -8.73
N LYS A 52 -26.31 30.82 -8.27
CA LYS A 52 -24.92 30.68 -8.75
C LYS A 52 -24.17 29.65 -7.92
N PHE A 53 -24.28 28.40 -8.31
CA PHE A 53 -23.64 27.25 -7.65
C PHE A 53 -22.09 27.18 -7.79
N THR A 54 -21.47 28.16 -8.47
CA THR A 54 -20.05 28.12 -8.83
C THR A 54 -19.17 29.03 -7.98
N GLU A 55 -19.71 29.73 -6.97
CA GLU A 55 -18.89 30.59 -6.12
C GLU A 55 -17.89 29.77 -5.30
N ARG A 56 -16.64 30.14 -5.47
CA ARG A 56 -15.50 29.65 -4.68
C ARG A 56 -14.72 30.83 -4.17
N LYS A 57 -14.10 30.69 -3.02
CA LYS A 57 -13.12 31.64 -2.51
C LYS A 57 -11.77 30.97 -2.33
N LEU A 58 -10.73 31.66 -2.74
CA LEU A 58 -9.36 31.18 -2.60
C LEU A 58 -8.70 31.82 -1.39
N TYR A 59 -8.02 31.01 -0.61
CA TYR A 59 -7.27 31.45 0.56
C TYR A 59 -5.84 30.96 0.49
N THR A 60 -4.90 31.80 0.89
CA THR A 60 -3.50 31.42 1.06
C THR A 60 -3.32 30.83 2.46
N PRO A 61 -3.00 29.52 2.58
CA PRO A 61 -2.73 28.92 3.88
C PRO A 61 -1.36 29.34 4.40
N LYS A 62 -1.30 29.74 5.68
CA LYS A 62 -0.05 30.05 6.38
C LYS A 62 0.08 29.16 7.60
N VAL A 63 1.18 28.43 7.68
CA VAL A 63 1.51 27.57 8.82
C VAL A 63 2.37 28.35 9.80
N ILE A 64 1.93 28.44 11.05
CA ILE A 64 2.66 29.07 12.14
C ILE A 64 2.96 28.00 13.19
N SER A 65 4.21 27.59 13.26
CA SER A 65 4.71 26.62 14.23
C SER A 65 6.24 26.62 14.22
N VAL A 66 6.85 26.11 15.28
CA VAL A 66 8.28 25.75 15.27
C VAL A 66 8.60 24.57 14.36
N LEU A 67 7.58 23.83 13.93
CA LEU A 67 7.64 22.74 12.96
C LEU A 67 7.21 23.16 11.54
N SER A 68 7.03 24.44 11.25
CA SER A 68 6.49 24.91 9.96
C SER A 68 7.21 24.34 8.73
N ASN A 69 8.54 24.19 8.79
CA ASN A 69 9.36 23.59 7.72
C ASN A 69 9.15 22.07 7.55
N HIS A 70 8.44 21.43 8.47
CA HIS A 70 8.12 20.00 8.46
C HIS A 70 6.63 19.74 8.21
N VAL A 71 5.87 20.76 7.82
CA VAL A 71 4.45 20.68 7.50
C VAL A 71 4.26 20.75 5.99
N THR A 72 3.50 19.80 5.47
CA THR A 72 3.09 19.77 4.05
C THR A 72 1.58 19.83 3.96
N LEU A 73 1.07 20.71 3.08
CA LEU A 73 -0.35 20.88 2.80
C LEU A 73 -0.68 20.36 1.41
N ARG A 74 -1.72 19.53 1.30
CA ARG A 74 -2.19 18.95 0.05
C ARG A 74 -3.72 18.92 0.00
N GLU A 75 -4.30 18.96 -1.17
CA GLU A 75 -5.76 18.89 -1.34
C GLU A 75 -6.23 17.43 -1.32
N VAL A 76 -7.31 17.14 -0.61
CA VAL A 76 -8.04 15.87 -0.73
C VAL A 76 -9.05 16.00 -1.85
N ARG A 77 -8.98 15.11 -2.85
CA ARG A 77 -9.91 15.05 -3.97
C ARG A 77 -10.81 13.84 -3.89
N ASN A 78 -12.03 14.03 -4.33
CA ASN A 78 -12.96 12.95 -4.53
C ASN A 78 -12.64 12.19 -5.83
N VAL A 79 -12.90 10.89 -5.79
CA VAL A 79 -12.80 9.97 -6.92
C VAL A 79 -14.16 9.31 -7.17
N GLY A 80 -14.40 8.86 -8.39
CA GLY A 80 -15.61 8.11 -8.72
C GLY A 80 -15.52 6.68 -8.17
N VAL A 81 -16.47 6.30 -7.33
CA VAL A 81 -16.61 4.96 -6.77
C VAL A 81 -17.83 4.32 -7.40
N GLU A 82 -17.59 3.37 -8.28
CA GLU A 82 -18.60 2.66 -9.06
C GLU A 82 -19.02 1.33 -8.43
N LEU A 83 -18.15 0.69 -7.65
CA LEU A 83 -18.42 -0.52 -6.88
C LEU A 83 -17.92 -0.34 -5.43
N PRO A 84 -18.73 0.28 -4.55
CA PRO A 84 -18.33 0.51 -3.16
C PRO A 84 -18.05 -0.78 -2.38
N THR A 85 -18.86 -1.80 -2.62
CA THR A 85 -18.80 -3.11 -1.97
C THR A 85 -19.23 -4.21 -2.94
N LEU A 86 -18.94 -5.46 -2.58
CA LEU A 86 -19.65 -6.62 -3.12
C LEU A 86 -20.90 -6.83 -2.25
N PRO A 87 -22.13 -6.56 -2.73
CA PRO A 87 -23.32 -6.42 -1.89
C PRO A 87 -23.62 -7.64 -1.00
N ASP A 88 -23.40 -8.84 -1.54
CA ASP A 88 -23.69 -10.11 -0.83
C ASP A 88 -22.61 -10.47 0.21
N LEU A 89 -21.48 -9.75 0.24
CA LEU A 89 -20.33 -10.03 1.10
C LEU A 89 -20.03 -8.91 2.10
N ALA A 90 -20.66 -7.73 1.97
CA ALA A 90 -20.40 -6.59 2.83
C ALA A 90 -21.11 -6.75 4.20
N ASP A 91 -20.46 -6.23 5.25
CA ASP A 91 -21.08 -6.06 6.57
C ASP A 91 -21.72 -4.67 6.72
N GLU A 92 -22.27 -4.38 7.91
CA GLU A 92 -22.94 -3.12 8.22
C GLU A 92 -21.97 -1.97 8.54
N ASP A 93 -20.67 -2.24 8.64
CA ASP A 93 -19.65 -1.26 9.07
C ASP A 93 -19.02 -0.47 7.91
N TYR A 94 -19.64 -0.42 6.74
CA TYR A 94 -19.25 0.49 5.65
C TYR A 94 -19.83 1.89 5.89
N GLU A 95 -19.04 2.94 5.60
CA GLU A 95 -19.54 4.31 5.73
C GLU A 95 -20.64 4.61 4.71
N ARG A 96 -20.48 4.09 3.50
CA ARG A 96 -21.45 4.21 2.40
C ARG A 96 -21.37 3.00 1.48
N THR A 97 -22.52 2.63 0.93
CA THR A 97 -22.64 1.55 -0.06
C THR A 97 -23.20 2.02 -1.39
N SER A 98 -23.47 3.31 -1.55
CA SER A 98 -23.99 3.90 -2.80
C SER A 98 -22.85 4.31 -3.75
N VAL A 99 -23.07 4.16 -5.05
CA VAL A 99 -22.21 4.73 -6.09
C VAL A 99 -22.14 6.26 -5.93
N GLY A 100 -20.93 6.85 -6.11
CA GLY A 100 -20.78 8.29 -5.95
C GLY A 100 -19.35 8.79 -5.87
N LEU A 101 -19.20 10.00 -5.34
CA LEU A 101 -17.91 10.64 -5.13
C LEU A 101 -17.43 10.44 -3.70
N TYR A 102 -16.23 9.89 -3.55
CA TYR A 102 -15.61 9.59 -2.25
C TYR A 102 -14.26 10.29 -2.12
N PRO A 103 -13.94 10.86 -0.94
CA PRO A 103 -12.63 11.48 -0.71
C PRO A 103 -11.57 10.40 -0.61
N ASP A 104 -10.52 10.47 -1.46
CA ASP A 104 -9.42 9.50 -1.39
C ASP A 104 -8.07 10.01 -1.94
N ALA A 105 -8.05 10.69 -3.10
CA ALA A 105 -6.79 11.11 -3.71
C ALA A 105 -6.20 12.34 -3.02
N ILE A 106 -4.92 12.28 -2.64
CA ILE A 106 -4.18 13.39 -2.02
C ILE A 106 -3.29 14.02 -3.09
N THR A 107 -3.62 15.26 -3.47
CA THR A 107 -2.98 15.98 -4.59
C THR A 107 -2.31 17.27 -4.11
N PRO A 108 -1.31 17.80 -4.83
CA PRO A 108 -0.80 19.13 -4.54
C PRO A 108 -1.92 20.18 -4.52
N LEU A 109 -1.75 21.22 -3.69
CA LEU A 109 -2.67 22.37 -3.71
C LEU A 109 -2.70 23.01 -5.09
N ASN A 110 -3.91 23.29 -5.58
CA ASN A 110 -4.12 23.98 -6.85
C ASN A 110 -3.95 25.51 -6.73
N TYR A 111 -4.23 26.22 -7.81
CA TYR A 111 -4.30 27.69 -7.85
C TYR A 111 -3.08 28.41 -7.26
N GLY A 112 -1.88 27.89 -7.54
CA GLY A 112 -0.65 28.48 -7.03
C GLY A 112 -0.44 28.25 -5.53
N GLY A 113 -0.90 27.11 -5.00
CA GLY A 113 -0.76 26.75 -3.59
C GLY A 113 -1.88 27.29 -2.69
N LYS A 114 -2.99 27.73 -3.29
CA LYS A 114 -4.14 28.23 -2.55
C LYS A 114 -5.17 27.16 -2.24
N LEU A 115 -5.87 27.33 -1.14
CA LEU A 115 -7.06 26.58 -0.73
C LEU A 115 -8.29 27.08 -1.45
N ASN A 116 -9.15 26.15 -1.87
CA ASN A 116 -10.42 26.45 -2.51
C ASN A 116 -11.58 26.12 -1.57
N ALA A 117 -12.16 27.12 -0.91
CA ALA A 117 -13.39 26.95 -0.16
C ALA A 117 -14.61 27.12 -1.07
N ARG A 118 -15.47 26.11 -1.12
CA ARG A 118 -16.67 26.06 -1.96
C ARG A 118 -17.92 26.38 -1.15
N VAL A 119 -18.96 26.90 -1.83
CA VAL A 119 -20.20 27.31 -1.16
C VAL A 119 -21.05 26.12 -0.73
N LEU A 120 -21.21 25.13 -1.56
CA LEU A 120 -22.19 24.07 -1.34
C LEU A 120 -21.68 22.89 -0.52
N PHE A 121 -20.39 22.65 -0.52
CA PHE A 121 -19.83 21.45 0.09
C PHE A 121 -18.47 21.74 0.71
N PRO A 122 -18.12 20.98 1.75
CA PRO A 122 -16.80 21.11 2.39
C PRO A 122 -15.69 20.69 1.43
N SER A 123 -14.54 21.34 1.60
CA SER A 123 -13.28 20.99 0.96
C SER A 123 -12.27 20.63 2.04
N SER A 124 -11.47 19.60 1.81
CA SER A 124 -10.49 19.12 2.78
C SER A 124 -9.07 19.32 2.29
N VAL A 125 -8.20 19.73 3.19
CA VAL A 125 -6.75 19.81 3.03
C VAL A 125 -6.09 18.81 3.96
N TRP A 126 -5.32 17.92 3.41
CA TRP A 126 -4.46 17.00 4.12
C TRP A 126 -3.25 17.73 4.66
N VAL A 127 -3.09 17.75 5.97
CA VAL A 127 -1.95 18.33 6.69
C VAL A 127 -1.06 17.19 7.18
N GLU A 128 0.15 17.11 6.68
CA GLU A 128 1.16 16.13 7.08
C GLU A 128 2.26 16.84 7.88
N VAL A 129 2.57 16.34 9.07
CA VAL A 129 3.63 16.86 9.94
C VAL A 129 4.64 15.76 10.19
N VAL A 130 5.90 15.98 9.83
CA VAL A 130 7.01 15.06 10.11
C VAL A 130 7.76 15.54 11.35
N ILE A 131 7.80 14.72 12.39
CA ILE A 131 8.60 15.01 13.59
C ILE A 131 10.01 14.46 13.35
N PRO A 132 11.08 15.29 13.27
CA PRO A 132 12.42 14.77 13.06
C PRO A 132 12.87 13.82 14.17
N LYS A 133 13.64 12.76 13.84
CA LYS A 133 14.17 11.82 14.84
C LYS A 133 15.07 12.51 15.88
N ASP A 134 15.78 13.52 15.45
CA ASP A 134 16.72 14.31 16.28
C ASP A 134 16.09 15.59 16.85
N TYR A 135 14.75 15.73 16.77
CA TYR A 135 14.06 16.91 17.31
C TYR A 135 14.36 17.11 18.80
N LYS A 136 14.85 18.31 19.14
CA LYS A 136 15.40 18.59 20.47
C LYS A 136 14.36 18.91 21.52
N LYS A 137 13.19 19.39 21.10
CA LYS A 137 12.12 19.76 22.03
C LYS A 137 11.17 18.57 22.24
N ASN A 138 10.54 18.53 23.38
CA ASN A 138 9.44 17.64 23.75
C ASN A 138 8.35 18.43 24.46
N GLY A 139 7.16 17.82 24.64
CA GLY A 139 5.98 18.47 25.15
C GLY A 139 5.14 19.14 24.06
N GLU A 140 4.20 19.96 24.49
CA GLU A 140 3.18 20.53 23.61
C GLU A 140 3.78 21.51 22.58
N THR A 141 3.41 21.29 21.34
CA THR A 141 3.77 22.13 20.19
C THR A 141 2.50 22.41 19.39
N GLU A 142 2.20 23.70 19.19
CA GLU A 142 1.04 24.11 18.41
C GLU A 142 1.37 24.14 16.90
N ILE A 143 0.46 23.61 16.09
CA ILE A 143 0.39 23.83 14.65
C ILE A 143 -0.82 24.74 14.39
N LYS A 144 -0.57 26.03 14.13
CA LYS A 144 -1.60 26.99 13.81
C LYS A 144 -1.66 27.21 12.30
N LEU A 145 -2.87 27.17 11.76
CA LEU A 145 -3.17 27.37 10.33
C LEU A 145 -4.01 28.65 10.17
N GLU A 146 -3.46 29.65 9.51
CA GLU A 146 -4.18 30.88 9.13
C GLU A 146 -4.54 30.84 7.66
N LEU A 147 -5.76 31.23 7.33
CA LEU A 147 -6.27 31.33 5.96
C LEU A 147 -6.37 32.81 5.59
N ILE A 148 -5.51 33.25 4.69
CA ILE A 148 -5.41 34.64 4.25
C ILE A 148 -6.24 34.80 2.97
N ASP A 149 -7.14 35.75 2.97
CA ASP A 149 -7.98 36.06 1.79
C ASP A 149 -7.22 36.90 0.74
N GLU A 150 -7.92 37.26 -0.33
CA GLU A 150 -7.33 38.04 -1.43
C GLU A 150 -7.03 39.51 -1.05
N ALA A 151 -7.63 40.02 0.02
CA ALA A 151 -7.33 41.35 0.57
C ALA A 151 -6.12 41.33 1.52
N GLY A 152 -5.60 40.15 1.85
CA GLY A 152 -4.51 39.97 2.82
C GLY A 152 -4.96 39.84 4.26
N GLU A 153 -6.27 39.75 4.49
CA GLU A 153 -6.85 39.63 5.84
C GLU A 153 -6.99 38.16 6.28
N ILE A 154 -6.92 37.93 7.59
CA ILE A 154 -7.12 36.59 8.17
C ILE A 154 -8.62 36.27 8.16
N ALA A 155 -9.05 35.40 7.27
CA ALA A 155 -10.44 34.98 7.14
C ALA A 155 -10.81 33.80 8.06
N GLY A 156 -9.84 33.01 8.50
CA GLY A 156 -10.04 31.88 9.39
C GLY A 156 -8.75 31.44 10.05
N THR A 157 -8.89 30.84 11.24
CA THR A 157 -7.76 30.30 12.01
C THR A 157 -8.16 29.01 12.70
N GLU A 158 -7.33 27.99 12.58
CA GLU A 158 -7.46 26.73 13.33
C GLU A 158 -6.11 26.36 13.93
N SER A 159 -6.15 25.58 15.03
CA SER A 159 -4.93 25.06 15.63
C SER A 159 -5.10 23.66 16.17
N LEU A 160 -4.02 22.89 16.11
CA LEU A 160 -3.87 21.56 16.70
C LEU A 160 -2.65 21.56 17.61
N VAL A 161 -2.79 21.00 18.81
CA VAL A 161 -1.67 20.76 19.73
C VAL A 161 -1.12 19.35 19.52
N ILE A 162 0.20 19.24 19.37
CA ILE A 162 0.91 17.96 19.31
C ILE A 162 1.78 17.84 20.55
N ASP A 163 1.53 16.82 21.38
CA ASP A 163 2.40 16.48 22.51
C ASP A 163 3.53 15.56 22.04
N ILE A 164 4.70 16.13 21.84
CA ILE A 164 5.88 15.40 21.35
C ILE A 164 6.55 14.68 22.50
N ILE A 165 6.52 13.36 22.47
CA ILE A 165 7.09 12.48 23.49
C ILE A 165 8.60 12.32 23.22
N ASN A 166 9.39 12.30 24.30
CA ASN A 166 10.87 12.20 24.20
C ASN A 166 11.34 10.76 23.93
N ALA A 167 10.72 10.08 23.01
CA ALA A 167 11.10 8.76 22.51
C ALA A 167 11.14 8.76 20.98
N VAL A 168 12.00 7.96 20.41
CA VAL A 168 12.12 7.81 18.95
C VAL A 168 11.34 6.58 18.50
N LEU A 169 10.49 6.75 17.50
CA LEU A 169 9.78 5.64 16.87
C LEU A 169 10.79 4.63 16.27
N PRO A 170 10.76 3.35 16.68
CA PRO A 170 11.71 2.35 16.17
C PRO A 170 11.66 2.19 14.64
N GLU A 171 12.70 1.65 14.04
CA GLU A 171 12.69 1.28 12.62
C GLU A 171 11.66 0.18 12.34
N GLN A 172 11.12 0.17 11.14
CA GLN A 172 10.19 -0.85 10.69
C GLN A 172 10.92 -2.18 10.49
N THR A 173 10.43 -3.24 11.14
CA THR A 173 10.90 -4.61 10.96
C THR A 173 10.00 -5.43 10.05
N LEU A 174 8.72 -5.06 9.92
CA LEU A 174 7.79 -5.70 9.02
C LEU A 174 8.28 -5.58 7.57
N ILE A 175 8.29 -6.68 6.84
CA ILE A 175 8.50 -6.65 5.39
C ILE A 175 7.14 -6.36 4.74
N MET A 176 7.08 -5.34 3.90
CA MET A 176 5.85 -4.93 3.25
C MET A 176 6.03 -4.82 1.76
N THR A 177 5.18 -5.52 1.03
CA THR A 177 5.05 -5.42 -0.42
C THR A 177 3.62 -5.06 -0.82
N GLN A 178 3.51 -4.25 -1.84
CA GLN A 178 2.30 -4.12 -2.65
C GLN A 178 2.77 -4.27 -4.09
N TRP A 179 2.18 -5.22 -4.84
CA TRP A 179 2.69 -5.54 -6.17
C TRP A 179 2.72 -4.33 -7.07
N PHE A 180 3.92 -4.09 -7.59
CA PHE A 180 4.27 -2.95 -8.39
C PHE A 180 4.21 -3.31 -9.87
N HIS A 181 3.26 -2.71 -10.60
CA HIS A 181 2.96 -3.04 -11.99
C HIS A 181 3.63 -2.05 -12.93
N CYS A 182 4.83 -2.37 -13.41
CA CYS A 182 5.61 -1.51 -14.32
C CYS A 182 4.92 -1.31 -15.67
N ASP A 183 4.26 -2.33 -16.19
CA ASP A 183 3.51 -2.28 -17.44
C ASP A 183 2.30 -1.33 -17.37
N CYS A 184 1.60 -1.30 -16.23
CA CYS A 184 0.50 -0.35 -16.02
C CYS A 184 0.98 1.11 -16.11
N LEU A 185 2.20 1.41 -15.63
CA LEU A 185 2.79 2.73 -15.76
C LEU A 185 3.15 3.07 -17.21
N ALA A 186 3.76 2.13 -17.92
CA ALA A 186 4.09 2.32 -19.33
C ALA A 186 2.84 2.54 -20.19
N ASN A 187 1.80 1.73 -19.96
CA ASN A 187 0.52 1.83 -20.65
C ASN A 187 -0.20 3.14 -20.33
N TYR A 188 -0.34 3.50 -19.04
CA TYR A 188 -1.10 4.69 -18.62
C TYR A 188 -0.48 5.99 -19.14
N TYR A 189 0.85 6.09 -19.15
CA TYR A 189 1.56 7.29 -19.58
C TYR A 189 1.96 7.26 -21.06
N ASP A 190 1.61 6.20 -21.79
CA ASP A 190 1.97 5.99 -23.20
C ASP A 190 3.47 6.22 -23.43
N VAL A 191 4.29 5.40 -22.75
CA VAL A 191 5.74 5.47 -22.83
C VAL A 191 6.32 4.10 -23.14
N GLU A 192 7.43 4.08 -23.88
CA GLU A 192 8.17 2.85 -24.15
C GLU A 192 8.73 2.26 -22.85
N VAL A 193 8.54 0.96 -22.66
CA VAL A 193 9.06 0.21 -21.51
C VAL A 193 10.57 0.34 -21.43
N TRP A 194 11.07 0.62 -20.23
CA TRP A 194 12.49 0.83 -19.89
C TRP A 194 13.15 2.02 -20.61
N SER A 195 12.39 2.90 -21.30
CA SER A 195 12.90 4.21 -21.71
C SER A 195 13.25 5.06 -20.47
N GLU A 196 14.09 6.10 -20.63
CA GLU A 196 14.44 6.99 -19.53
C GLU A 196 13.21 7.63 -18.86
N LYS A 197 12.17 7.92 -19.66
CA LYS A 197 10.91 8.44 -19.13
C LYS A 197 10.16 7.41 -18.32
N HIS A 198 10.15 6.14 -18.74
CA HIS A 198 9.55 5.06 -17.98
C HIS A 198 10.31 4.83 -16.65
N TRP A 199 11.64 4.78 -16.66
CA TRP A 199 12.46 4.68 -15.46
C TRP A 199 12.19 5.81 -14.46
N GLN A 200 12.04 7.05 -14.94
CA GLN A 200 11.71 8.18 -14.09
C GLN A 200 10.32 8.00 -13.43
N ILE A 201 9.32 7.54 -14.19
CA ILE A 201 7.98 7.28 -13.67
C ILE A 201 8.01 6.15 -12.63
N VAL A 202 8.67 5.04 -12.95
CA VAL A 202 8.86 3.91 -12.04
C VAL A 202 9.50 4.38 -10.72
N GLU A 203 10.58 5.15 -10.79
CA GLU A 203 11.24 5.68 -9.59
C GLU A 203 10.32 6.63 -8.78
N ASN A 204 9.53 7.48 -9.43
CA ASN A 204 8.58 8.38 -8.75
C ASN A 204 7.55 7.58 -7.94
N PHE A 205 6.99 6.52 -8.53
CA PHE A 205 6.03 5.64 -7.85
C PHE A 205 6.70 4.83 -6.73
N ALA A 206 7.88 4.29 -6.97
CA ALA A 206 8.64 3.54 -5.96
C ALA A 206 9.05 4.42 -4.76
N ARG A 207 9.38 5.71 -4.96
CA ARG A 207 9.62 6.66 -3.87
C ARG A 207 8.39 6.88 -3.00
N VAL A 208 7.18 6.94 -3.59
CA VAL A 208 5.93 7.03 -2.84
C VAL A 208 5.66 5.73 -2.08
N ALA A 209 5.98 4.58 -2.64
CA ALA A 209 5.90 3.30 -1.96
C ALA A 209 6.80 3.29 -0.71
N VAL A 210 8.08 3.64 -0.84
CA VAL A 210 9.04 3.71 0.28
C VAL A 210 8.60 4.72 1.34
N LYS A 211 8.14 5.92 0.93
CA LYS A 211 7.60 6.93 1.85
C LYS A 211 6.50 6.37 2.74
N ASN A 212 5.74 5.38 2.26
CA ASN A 212 4.61 4.77 2.97
C ASN A 212 4.91 3.36 3.50
N GLY A 213 6.19 3.04 3.73
CA GLY A 213 6.63 1.84 4.46
C GLY A 213 6.74 0.59 3.60
N ILE A 214 6.51 0.65 2.29
CA ILE A 214 6.79 -0.46 1.37
C ILE A 214 8.30 -0.56 1.21
N ASN A 215 8.87 -1.70 1.60
CA ASN A 215 10.31 -1.93 1.61
C ASN A 215 10.75 -3.14 0.76
N MET A 216 9.80 -3.77 0.08
CA MET A 216 9.97 -4.83 -0.90
C MET A 216 9.22 -4.45 -2.18
N LEU A 217 9.81 -4.67 -3.36
CA LEU A 217 9.16 -4.46 -4.65
C LEU A 217 9.11 -5.75 -5.46
N LEU A 218 7.95 -5.99 -6.10
CA LEU A 218 7.84 -7.00 -7.14
C LEU A 218 8.80 -6.66 -8.27
N THR A 219 9.79 -7.53 -8.47
CA THR A 219 10.91 -7.37 -9.40
C THR A 219 10.65 -8.22 -10.64
N PRO A 220 10.31 -7.62 -11.78
CA PRO A 220 9.90 -8.36 -12.96
C PRO A 220 11.11 -8.92 -13.72
N THR A 221 11.73 -9.98 -13.17
CA THR A 221 12.79 -10.72 -13.87
C THR A 221 12.31 -11.20 -15.24
N PHE A 222 11.08 -11.74 -15.25
CA PHE A 222 10.26 -11.94 -16.44
C PHE A 222 8.93 -11.17 -16.27
N THR A 223 8.12 -11.13 -17.33
CA THR A 223 6.82 -10.46 -17.26
C THR A 223 5.92 -11.19 -16.24
N PRO A 224 5.47 -10.52 -15.15
CA PRO A 224 4.64 -11.17 -14.16
C PRO A 224 3.35 -11.72 -14.78
N PRO A 225 2.97 -13.00 -14.52
CA PRO A 225 1.77 -13.61 -15.08
C PRO A 225 0.46 -13.20 -14.37
N LEU A 226 0.55 -12.31 -13.38
CA LEU A 226 -0.53 -11.93 -12.48
C LEU A 226 -1.67 -11.21 -13.20
N ASP A 227 -2.92 -11.48 -12.80
CA ASP A 227 -4.13 -10.88 -13.36
C ASP A 227 -4.14 -10.88 -14.90
N THR A 228 -3.70 -11.98 -15.49
CA THR A 228 -3.67 -12.18 -16.94
C THR A 228 -4.62 -13.31 -17.29
N LYS A 229 -5.50 -13.08 -18.25
CA LYS A 229 -6.36 -14.13 -18.79
C LYS A 229 -5.51 -15.30 -19.31
N ILE A 230 -5.94 -16.55 -19.04
CA ILE A 230 -5.29 -17.74 -19.60
C ILE A 230 -5.19 -17.59 -21.13
N GLY A 231 -3.97 -17.69 -21.65
CA GLY A 231 -3.65 -17.45 -23.06
C GLY A 231 -3.52 -15.98 -23.46
N GLY A 232 -3.74 -15.04 -22.53
CA GLY A 232 -3.51 -13.60 -22.74
C GLY A 232 -2.05 -13.20 -22.51
N GLU A 233 -1.75 -11.96 -22.81
CA GLU A 233 -0.41 -11.38 -22.61
C GLU A 233 -0.50 -9.97 -22.04
N ARG A 234 0.36 -9.69 -21.07
CA ARG A 234 0.63 -8.32 -20.60
C ARG A 234 1.78 -7.69 -21.39
N LEU A 235 1.88 -6.36 -21.35
CA LEU A 235 3.02 -5.65 -21.92
C LEU A 235 4.33 -6.16 -21.27
N THR A 236 5.34 -6.42 -22.09
CA THR A 236 6.60 -7.00 -21.62
C THR A 236 7.39 -6.02 -20.76
N THR A 237 7.60 -6.37 -19.48
CA THR A 237 8.40 -5.60 -18.53
C THR A 237 9.59 -6.38 -17.97
N GLN A 238 10.08 -7.33 -18.74
CA GLN A 238 11.20 -8.21 -18.39
C GLN A 238 12.50 -7.44 -18.17
N LEU A 239 13.14 -7.63 -17.00
CA LEU A 239 14.43 -7.01 -16.65
C LEU A 239 15.65 -7.86 -17.08
N VAL A 240 15.46 -9.16 -17.27
CA VAL A 240 16.56 -10.06 -17.67
C VAL A 240 16.52 -10.28 -19.16
N GLY A 241 17.55 -9.82 -19.85
CA GLY A 241 17.73 -10.11 -21.27
C GLY A 241 18.07 -11.59 -21.48
N VAL A 242 17.39 -12.25 -22.42
CA VAL A 242 17.64 -13.66 -22.77
C VAL A 242 18.06 -13.74 -24.22
N THR A 243 19.17 -14.45 -24.50
CA THR A 243 19.61 -14.76 -25.84
C THR A 243 19.77 -16.28 -26.02
N VAL A 244 19.30 -16.79 -27.13
CA VAL A 244 19.43 -18.20 -27.51
C VAL A 244 20.28 -18.31 -28.76
N THR A 245 21.40 -19.04 -28.68
CA THR A 245 22.30 -19.28 -29.78
C THR A 245 22.66 -20.77 -29.83
N GLY A 246 22.32 -21.45 -30.91
CA GLY A 246 22.56 -22.89 -31.04
C GLY A 246 21.96 -23.73 -29.91
N GLY A 247 20.79 -23.33 -29.39
CA GLY A 247 20.07 -24.00 -28.29
C GLY A 247 20.63 -23.75 -26.90
N LYS A 248 21.60 -22.83 -26.72
CA LYS A 248 22.13 -22.43 -25.42
C LYS A 248 21.59 -21.07 -25.01
N TYR A 249 21.22 -20.94 -23.72
CA TYR A 249 20.78 -19.68 -23.13
C TYR A 249 21.98 -18.87 -22.63
N SER A 250 21.87 -17.55 -22.72
CA SER A 250 22.71 -16.59 -22.03
C SER A 250 21.86 -15.43 -21.52
N PHE A 251 22.26 -14.86 -20.40
CA PHE A 251 21.46 -13.86 -19.69
C PHE A 251 22.22 -12.54 -19.57
N ASN A 252 21.50 -11.44 -19.81
CA ASN A 252 21.99 -10.09 -19.56
C ASN A 252 21.22 -9.48 -18.39
N PHE A 253 21.94 -8.96 -17.40
CA PHE A 253 21.40 -8.41 -16.17
C PHE A 253 21.49 -6.88 -16.08
N ASP A 254 21.83 -6.15 -17.14
CA ASP A 254 22.05 -4.70 -17.10
C ASP A 254 20.82 -3.91 -16.60
N LEU A 255 19.62 -4.30 -17.06
CA LEU A 255 18.38 -3.68 -16.59
C LEU A 255 18.05 -4.06 -15.14
N LEU A 256 18.36 -5.30 -14.73
CA LEU A 256 18.22 -5.75 -13.36
C LEU A 256 19.18 -4.99 -12.42
N ASP A 257 20.42 -4.79 -12.83
CA ASP A 257 21.39 -4.01 -12.05
C ASP A 257 20.92 -2.56 -11.88
N ARG A 258 20.42 -1.95 -12.97
CA ARG A 258 19.80 -0.62 -12.88
C ARG A 258 18.60 -0.57 -11.93
N TRP A 259 17.79 -1.64 -11.91
CA TRP A 259 16.66 -1.77 -10.96
C TRP A 259 17.16 -1.83 -9.52
N VAL A 260 18.18 -2.65 -9.25
CA VAL A 260 18.80 -2.78 -7.92
C VAL A 260 19.40 -1.45 -7.48
N ASP A 261 20.15 -0.77 -8.34
CA ASP A 261 20.73 0.56 -8.06
C ASP A 261 19.66 1.62 -7.74
N MET A 262 18.55 1.61 -8.49
CA MET A 262 17.40 2.48 -8.20
C MET A 262 16.81 2.13 -6.83
N CYS A 263 16.57 0.87 -6.55
CA CYS A 263 16.01 0.39 -5.28
C CYS A 263 16.88 0.77 -4.09
N ASP A 264 18.20 0.62 -4.19
CA ASP A 264 19.15 0.98 -3.14
C ASP A 264 19.16 2.48 -2.88
N ARG A 265 19.17 3.28 -3.93
CA ARG A 265 19.15 4.75 -3.84
C ARG A 265 17.89 5.29 -3.17
N ILE A 266 16.75 4.62 -3.32
CA ILE A 266 15.48 5.06 -2.74
C ILE A 266 15.14 4.39 -1.40
N GLY A 267 15.86 3.32 -1.00
CA GLY A 267 15.70 2.66 0.29
C GLY A 267 14.85 1.38 0.28
N ILE A 268 14.63 0.75 -0.87
CA ILE A 268 14.05 -0.61 -0.96
C ILE A 268 15.07 -1.61 -0.42
N LYS A 269 14.60 -2.53 0.43
CA LYS A 269 15.45 -3.49 1.14
C LYS A 269 15.40 -4.89 0.55
N TYR A 270 14.29 -5.27 -0.08
CA TYR A 270 14.03 -6.63 -0.53
C TYR A 270 13.50 -6.65 -1.96
N PHE A 271 13.77 -7.74 -2.67
CA PHE A 271 13.34 -8.00 -4.03
C PHE A 271 12.37 -9.19 -4.02
N GLU A 272 11.14 -8.94 -4.41
CA GLU A 272 10.13 -9.96 -4.62
C GLU A 272 10.23 -10.44 -6.06
N ILE A 273 10.87 -11.58 -6.26
CA ILE A 273 11.12 -12.10 -7.61
C ILE A 273 9.81 -12.55 -8.22
N SER A 274 9.52 -12.06 -9.43
CA SER A 274 8.29 -12.39 -10.13
C SER A 274 8.08 -13.91 -10.25
N HIS A 275 6.83 -14.32 -10.20
CA HIS A 275 6.41 -15.71 -10.14
C HIS A 275 7.07 -16.57 -11.22
N LEU A 276 7.66 -17.69 -10.80
CA LEU A 276 8.40 -18.60 -11.69
C LEU A 276 7.47 -19.46 -12.54
N PHE A 277 6.22 -19.63 -12.09
CA PHE A 277 5.14 -20.30 -12.80
C PHE A 277 3.87 -19.45 -12.74
N THR A 278 2.91 -19.76 -13.62
CA THR A 278 1.65 -19.01 -13.66
C THR A 278 0.81 -19.24 -12.41
N GLN A 279 -0.06 -18.29 -12.12
CA GLN A 279 -1.08 -18.35 -11.08
C GLN A 279 -2.01 -19.56 -11.24
N TRP A 280 -2.70 -19.93 -10.15
CA TRP A 280 -3.70 -21.01 -10.10
C TRP A 280 -3.15 -22.40 -10.43
N GLY A 281 -2.10 -22.78 -9.70
CA GLY A 281 -1.62 -24.15 -9.67
C GLY A 281 -0.36 -24.46 -10.46
N ALA A 282 0.41 -23.44 -10.86
CA ALA A 282 1.73 -23.59 -11.47
C ALA A 282 1.74 -24.51 -12.70
N LYS A 283 0.74 -24.41 -13.57
CA LYS A 283 0.59 -25.32 -14.73
C LYS A 283 1.33 -24.86 -15.99
N HIS A 284 1.65 -23.57 -16.07
CA HIS A 284 2.24 -22.99 -17.27
C HIS A 284 3.42 -22.08 -16.91
N ALA A 285 4.22 -21.74 -17.93
CA ALA A 285 5.28 -20.77 -17.82
C ALA A 285 4.74 -19.32 -17.88
N PRO A 286 5.36 -18.34 -17.19
CA PRO A 286 5.14 -16.94 -17.47
C PRO A 286 5.65 -16.57 -18.87
N LYS A 287 5.27 -15.38 -19.35
CA LYS A 287 5.78 -14.84 -20.60
C LYS A 287 7.27 -14.55 -20.49
N VAL A 288 8.07 -15.21 -21.33
CA VAL A 288 9.51 -14.98 -21.48
C VAL A 288 9.82 -14.63 -22.93
N MET A 289 10.47 -13.48 -23.11
CA MET A 289 10.97 -13.01 -24.40
C MET A 289 12.47 -13.28 -24.54
N ALA A 290 12.93 -13.65 -25.72
CA ALA A 290 14.34 -13.87 -26.01
C ALA A 290 14.71 -13.43 -27.43
N THR A 291 15.99 -13.11 -27.63
CA THR A 291 16.58 -13.00 -28.96
C THR A 291 17.08 -14.38 -29.37
N VAL A 292 16.42 -14.99 -30.34
CA VAL A 292 16.76 -16.34 -30.87
C VAL A 292 17.34 -16.17 -32.28
N ASP A 293 18.61 -16.48 -32.44
CA ASP A 293 19.34 -16.35 -33.70
C ASP A 293 19.17 -14.96 -34.37
N GLY A 294 19.09 -13.91 -33.51
CA GLY A 294 18.96 -12.51 -33.94
C GLY A 294 17.52 -11.99 -34.02
N GLU A 295 16.51 -12.81 -33.86
CA GLU A 295 15.09 -12.42 -33.83
C GLU A 295 14.55 -12.35 -32.41
N TYR A 296 13.97 -11.20 -32.03
CA TYR A 296 13.32 -11.03 -30.71
C TYR A 296 11.90 -11.58 -30.72
N LYS A 297 11.63 -12.62 -29.93
CA LYS A 297 10.33 -13.29 -29.88
C LYS A 297 10.03 -13.94 -28.54
N ARG A 298 8.74 -14.22 -28.28
CA ARG A 298 8.31 -15.01 -27.13
C ARG A 298 8.76 -16.46 -27.29
N ILE A 299 9.40 -17.00 -26.25
CA ILE A 299 9.85 -18.40 -26.21
C ILE A 299 9.03 -19.25 -25.24
N PHE A 300 8.45 -18.65 -24.17
CA PHE A 300 7.57 -19.32 -23.23
C PHE A 300 6.36 -18.43 -22.89
N GLY A 301 5.29 -19.04 -22.42
CA GLY A 301 4.05 -18.38 -22.03
C GLY A 301 2.97 -19.38 -21.61
N TRP A 302 1.71 -18.94 -21.58
CA TRP A 302 0.55 -19.76 -21.17
C TRP A 302 0.34 -21.04 -21.99
N ASP A 303 0.91 -21.14 -23.15
CA ASP A 303 0.92 -22.32 -24.03
C ASP A 303 2.07 -23.30 -23.72
N THR A 304 2.95 -22.96 -22.79
CA THR A 304 4.08 -23.78 -22.35
C THR A 304 3.72 -24.51 -21.06
N ASP A 305 3.78 -25.85 -21.09
CA ASP A 305 3.62 -26.68 -19.89
C ASP A 305 4.75 -26.39 -18.89
N ALA A 306 4.40 -26.15 -17.65
CA ALA A 306 5.35 -25.89 -16.56
C ALA A 306 6.35 -27.04 -16.33
N GLN A 307 6.00 -28.28 -16.72
CA GLN A 307 6.81 -29.48 -16.59
C GLN A 307 7.55 -29.85 -17.87
N ALA A 308 7.40 -29.08 -18.95
CA ALA A 308 8.15 -29.32 -20.19
C ALA A 308 9.66 -29.22 -19.95
N ASP A 309 10.42 -30.20 -20.40
CA ASP A 309 11.89 -30.26 -20.24
C ASP A 309 12.58 -28.98 -20.73
N GLU A 310 12.03 -28.34 -21.74
CA GLU A 310 12.56 -27.09 -22.31
C GLU A 310 12.42 -25.94 -21.31
N TYR A 311 11.25 -25.77 -20.67
CA TYR A 311 11.03 -24.71 -19.70
C TYR A 311 11.77 -24.98 -18.40
N VAL A 312 11.72 -26.21 -17.88
CA VAL A 312 12.47 -26.59 -16.67
C VAL A 312 13.97 -26.42 -16.91
N GLY A 313 14.49 -26.85 -18.06
CA GLY A 313 15.89 -26.68 -18.44
C GLY A 313 16.31 -25.20 -18.53
N PHE A 314 15.45 -24.35 -19.10
CA PHE A 314 15.65 -22.90 -19.12
C PHE A 314 15.67 -22.31 -17.71
N LEU A 315 14.64 -22.61 -16.92
CA LEU A 315 14.48 -22.05 -15.58
C LEU A 315 15.63 -22.42 -14.64
N ARG A 316 16.14 -23.65 -14.74
CA ARG A 316 17.30 -24.08 -13.98
C ARG A 316 18.59 -23.34 -14.36
N GLN A 317 18.82 -23.09 -15.64
CA GLN A 317 19.97 -22.30 -16.11
C GLN A 317 19.82 -20.84 -15.64
N PHE A 318 18.63 -20.24 -15.82
CA PHE A 318 18.35 -18.89 -15.34
C PHE A 318 18.59 -18.74 -13.84
N LEU A 319 18.00 -19.60 -13.02
CA LEU A 319 18.13 -19.48 -11.55
C LEU A 319 19.59 -19.63 -11.09
N ALA A 320 20.35 -20.57 -11.70
CA ALA A 320 21.76 -20.73 -11.36
C ALA A 320 22.57 -19.46 -11.65
N GLU A 321 22.41 -18.86 -12.84
CA GLU A 321 23.13 -17.64 -13.22
C GLU A 321 22.62 -16.40 -12.46
N PHE A 322 21.29 -16.28 -12.27
CA PHE A 322 20.67 -15.18 -11.50
C PHE A 322 21.18 -15.18 -10.05
N ILE A 323 21.13 -16.31 -9.38
CA ILE A 323 21.58 -16.43 -7.99
C ILE A 323 23.07 -16.11 -7.87
N GLU A 324 23.90 -16.60 -8.80
CA GLU A 324 25.33 -16.28 -8.80
C GLU A 324 25.57 -14.78 -9.05
N HIS A 325 24.83 -14.16 -9.97
CA HIS A 325 24.91 -12.73 -10.23
C HIS A 325 24.53 -11.91 -8.97
N MET A 326 23.41 -12.24 -8.33
CA MET A 326 22.96 -11.56 -7.13
C MET A 326 23.91 -11.78 -5.94
N LYS A 327 24.56 -12.95 -5.82
CA LYS A 327 25.61 -13.21 -4.81
C LYS A 327 26.82 -12.33 -5.02
N LYS A 328 27.32 -12.18 -6.22
CA LYS A 328 28.47 -11.32 -6.53
C LYS A 328 28.26 -9.89 -6.09
N ASN A 329 27.02 -9.41 -6.13
CA ASN A 329 26.60 -8.07 -5.74
C ASN A 329 26.11 -7.99 -4.27
N GLY A 330 26.13 -9.11 -3.51
CA GLY A 330 25.68 -9.18 -2.12
C GLY A 330 24.17 -9.03 -1.92
N ASN A 331 23.38 -9.30 -2.97
CA ASN A 331 21.93 -9.07 -2.99
C ASN A 331 21.11 -10.35 -2.92
N ASP A 332 21.71 -11.54 -2.97
CA ASP A 332 21.00 -12.82 -3.01
C ASP A 332 20.07 -13.04 -1.81
N LYS A 333 20.49 -12.63 -0.60
CA LYS A 333 19.66 -12.77 0.61
C LYS A 333 18.54 -11.73 0.74
N ARG A 334 18.47 -10.81 -0.18
CA ARG A 334 17.36 -9.84 -0.31
C ARG A 334 16.26 -10.36 -1.25
N CYS A 335 16.51 -11.46 -1.96
CA CYS A 335 15.58 -12.06 -2.91
C CYS A 335 14.61 -13.01 -2.22
N TYR A 336 13.33 -12.83 -2.48
CA TYR A 336 12.21 -13.68 -2.06
C TYR A 336 11.53 -14.21 -3.33
N PHE A 337 11.30 -15.52 -3.41
CA PHE A 337 10.84 -16.16 -4.63
C PHE A 337 9.40 -16.64 -4.50
N HIS A 338 8.56 -16.25 -5.46
CA HIS A 338 7.26 -16.86 -5.66
C HIS A 338 7.36 -18.05 -6.61
N ILE A 339 6.76 -19.16 -6.20
CA ILE A 339 6.61 -20.32 -7.09
C ILE A 339 5.40 -20.07 -8.00
N SER A 340 4.24 -19.80 -7.41
CA SER A 340 2.98 -19.54 -8.10
C SER A 340 2.17 -18.53 -7.30
N ASP A 341 0.87 -18.45 -7.52
CA ASP A 341 -0.03 -17.58 -6.78
C ASP A 341 -1.32 -18.32 -6.44
N GLU A 342 -1.80 -18.17 -5.20
CA GLU A 342 -3.04 -18.70 -4.65
C GLU A 342 -3.34 -20.17 -5.05
N PRO A 343 -2.44 -21.13 -4.79
CA PRO A 343 -2.73 -22.53 -5.08
C PRO A 343 -3.85 -23.04 -4.16
N VAL A 344 -4.81 -23.76 -4.74
CA VAL A 344 -5.89 -24.43 -4.00
C VAL A 344 -5.65 -25.92 -3.89
N LYS A 345 -6.35 -26.58 -2.95
CA LYS A 345 -6.14 -27.99 -2.62
C LYS A 345 -6.10 -28.95 -3.82
N ASP A 346 -6.96 -28.72 -4.82
CA ASP A 346 -7.00 -29.57 -6.02
C ASP A 346 -5.80 -29.35 -6.97
N GLN A 347 -4.93 -28.40 -6.66
CA GLN A 347 -3.74 -28.04 -7.45
C GLN A 347 -2.43 -28.44 -6.75
N ILE A 348 -2.49 -29.15 -5.62
CA ILE A 348 -1.31 -29.57 -4.84
C ILE A 348 -0.31 -30.33 -5.71
N ASP A 349 -0.75 -31.28 -6.51
CA ASP A 349 0.15 -32.13 -7.30
C ASP A 349 0.93 -31.32 -8.35
N SER A 350 0.26 -30.43 -9.09
CA SER A 350 0.91 -29.58 -10.08
C SER A 350 1.87 -28.58 -9.45
N TYR A 351 1.46 -27.95 -8.33
CA TYR A 351 2.31 -27.05 -7.58
C TYR A 351 3.57 -27.76 -7.02
N CYS A 352 3.41 -28.94 -6.41
CA CYS A 352 4.53 -29.73 -5.90
C CYS A 352 5.50 -30.16 -7.00
N ALA A 353 4.98 -30.56 -8.17
CA ALA A 353 5.81 -30.92 -9.30
C ALA A 353 6.63 -29.72 -9.80
N ALA A 354 5.99 -28.56 -9.98
CA ALA A 354 6.68 -27.32 -10.38
C ALA A 354 7.75 -26.92 -9.36
N LYS A 355 7.43 -26.86 -8.06
CA LYS A 355 8.40 -26.55 -7.01
C LYS A 355 9.58 -27.53 -6.97
N LYS A 356 9.30 -28.84 -7.08
CA LYS A 356 10.33 -29.88 -7.05
C LYS A 356 11.36 -29.74 -8.17
N SER A 357 10.95 -29.26 -9.34
CA SER A 357 11.84 -29.11 -10.51
C SER A 357 13.00 -28.14 -10.31
N ILE A 358 12.89 -27.24 -9.30
CA ILE A 358 13.85 -26.16 -9.02
C ILE A 358 14.25 -26.08 -7.53
N ALA A 359 13.75 -26.97 -6.67
CA ALA A 359 13.91 -26.89 -5.22
C ALA A 359 15.38 -26.87 -4.76
N ASP A 360 16.24 -27.65 -5.41
CA ASP A 360 17.67 -27.71 -5.13
C ASP A 360 18.41 -26.38 -5.40
N LEU A 361 17.95 -25.59 -6.35
CA LEU A 361 18.51 -24.26 -6.67
C LEU A 361 18.04 -23.19 -5.70
N LEU A 362 16.87 -23.35 -5.09
CA LEU A 362 16.29 -22.43 -4.12
C LEU A 362 16.56 -22.83 -2.67
N ASP A 363 17.35 -23.90 -2.44
CA ASP A 363 17.74 -24.29 -1.07
C ASP A 363 18.51 -23.15 -0.38
N GLY A 364 18.07 -22.80 0.85
CA GLY A 364 18.62 -21.68 1.62
C GLY A 364 18.12 -20.29 1.19
N TYR A 365 17.16 -20.20 0.27
CA TYR A 365 16.42 -18.98 -0.10
C TYR A 365 14.97 -19.02 0.40
N VAL A 366 14.39 -17.84 0.61
CA VAL A 366 12.98 -17.74 1.02
C VAL A 366 12.09 -17.97 -0.20
N THR A 367 11.24 -19.00 -0.10
CA THR A 367 10.11 -19.19 -1.02
C THR A 367 8.82 -18.86 -0.29
N MET A 368 7.95 -18.10 -0.92
CA MET A 368 6.70 -17.63 -0.34
C MET A 368 5.58 -17.64 -1.38
N ASP A 369 4.36 -17.93 -0.96
CA ASP A 369 3.18 -17.81 -1.80
C ASP A 369 1.96 -17.42 -0.97
N ALA A 370 1.06 -16.64 -1.57
CA ALA A 370 -0.25 -16.35 -1.03
C ALA A 370 -1.09 -17.63 -0.99
N LEU A 371 -1.75 -17.91 0.14
CA LEU A 371 -2.57 -19.11 0.29
C LEU A 371 -3.61 -18.99 1.42
N SER A 372 -4.70 -19.72 1.28
CA SER A 372 -5.78 -19.79 2.29
C SER A 372 -5.77 -21.11 3.05
N ASP A 373 -5.19 -22.15 2.47
CA ASP A 373 -5.25 -23.53 2.96
C ASP A 373 -4.03 -23.88 3.83
N TYR A 374 -4.20 -23.99 5.14
CA TYR A 374 -3.17 -24.36 6.11
C TYR A 374 -2.41 -25.68 5.78
N PRO A 375 -3.05 -26.73 5.20
CA PRO A 375 -2.35 -27.96 4.83
C PRO A 375 -1.13 -27.79 3.90
N PHE A 376 -1.08 -26.74 3.07
CA PHE A 376 0.12 -26.47 2.27
C PHE A 376 1.35 -26.16 3.13
N TYR A 377 1.15 -25.46 4.24
CA TYR A 377 2.22 -25.22 5.21
C TYR A 377 2.51 -26.46 6.05
N GLU A 378 1.48 -27.13 6.58
CA GLU A 378 1.62 -28.29 7.46
C GLU A 378 2.41 -29.43 6.78
N GLN A 379 2.23 -29.62 5.47
CA GLN A 379 2.95 -30.62 4.67
C GLN A 379 4.32 -30.13 4.18
N GLY A 380 4.75 -28.91 4.55
CA GLY A 380 6.02 -28.34 4.11
C GLY A 380 6.07 -27.93 2.64
N ILE A 381 4.90 -27.83 1.98
CA ILE A 381 4.80 -27.46 0.57
C ILE A 381 5.14 -25.99 0.38
N VAL A 382 4.65 -25.08 1.25
CA VAL A 382 5.01 -23.66 1.27
C VAL A 382 5.74 -23.37 2.57
N SER A 383 6.96 -22.81 2.49
CA SER A 383 7.80 -22.58 3.67
C SER A 383 7.46 -21.26 4.38
N THR A 384 7.08 -20.23 3.65
CA THR A 384 6.66 -18.94 4.17
C THR A 384 5.24 -18.64 3.70
N PRO A 385 4.22 -18.99 4.51
CA PRO A 385 2.83 -18.80 4.13
C PRO A 385 2.44 -17.32 4.24
N ILE A 386 1.75 -16.82 3.22
CA ILE A 386 1.11 -15.51 3.23
C ILE A 386 -0.39 -15.76 3.29
N SER A 387 -0.98 -15.71 4.48
CA SER A 387 -2.40 -16.05 4.67
C SER A 387 -3.31 -14.84 4.49
N ASN A 388 -4.45 -15.02 3.82
CA ASN A 388 -5.48 -13.98 3.81
C ASN A 388 -6.10 -13.80 5.20
N THR A 389 -6.59 -12.60 5.49
CA THR A 389 -7.14 -12.27 6.82
C THR A 389 -8.41 -13.04 7.17
N ASN A 390 -9.16 -13.58 6.18
CA ASN A 390 -10.31 -14.45 6.43
C ASN A 390 -9.92 -15.86 6.89
N SER A 391 -8.75 -16.37 6.48
CA SER A 391 -8.28 -17.72 6.82
C SER A 391 -7.17 -17.73 7.88
N ILE A 392 -6.63 -16.57 8.24
CA ILE A 392 -5.44 -16.42 9.08
C ILE A 392 -5.60 -17.03 10.50
N ALA A 393 -6.83 -17.14 10.99
CA ALA A 393 -7.13 -17.81 12.25
C ALA A 393 -6.61 -19.25 12.31
N ASN A 394 -6.49 -19.93 11.17
CA ASN A 394 -5.94 -21.27 11.06
C ASN A 394 -4.41 -21.31 11.25
N PHE A 395 -3.74 -20.18 11.19
CA PHE A 395 -2.28 -20.04 11.23
C PHE A 395 -1.76 -19.39 12.52
N VAL A 396 -2.41 -18.34 13.03
CA VAL A 396 -1.88 -17.46 14.09
C VAL A 396 -1.66 -18.15 15.46
N ASN A 397 -2.21 -19.32 15.69
CA ASN A 397 -2.05 -20.09 16.94
C ASN A 397 -1.16 -21.34 16.76
N LYS A 398 -0.33 -21.37 15.72
CA LYS A 398 0.45 -22.55 15.31
C LYS A 398 1.97 -22.34 15.40
N ASP A 399 2.43 -21.27 16.08
CA ASP A 399 3.86 -20.93 16.21
C ASP A 399 4.62 -20.96 14.87
N ILE A 400 4.02 -20.42 13.81
CA ILE A 400 4.60 -20.35 12.47
C ILE A 400 5.64 -19.23 12.44
N PRO A 401 6.93 -19.53 12.28
CA PRO A 401 7.94 -18.50 12.10
C PRO A 401 7.70 -17.75 10.79
N ASN A 402 7.83 -16.43 10.83
CA ASN A 402 7.70 -15.57 9.65
C ASN A 402 6.33 -15.70 8.92
N LEU A 403 5.23 -15.83 9.66
CA LEU A 403 3.89 -15.78 9.09
C LEU A 403 3.64 -14.39 8.49
N TRP A 404 3.14 -14.34 7.25
CA TRP A 404 2.69 -13.13 6.60
C TRP A 404 1.17 -13.09 6.53
N ALA A 405 0.65 -11.87 6.32
CA ALA A 405 -0.76 -11.65 6.09
C ALA A 405 -0.98 -10.89 4.77
N TYR A 406 -2.16 -11.10 4.16
CA TYR A 406 -2.66 -10.26 3.06
C TYR A 406 -4.16 -10.09 3.17
N TYR A 407 -4.69 -9.13 2.48
CA TYR A 407 -6.10 -9.00 2.15
C TYR A 407 -6.24 -8.56 0.69
N CYS A 408 -7.38 -8.82 0.08
CA CYS A 408 -7.73 -8.39 -1.27
C CYS A 408 -9.26 -8.23 -1.42
N CYS A 409 -9.78 -8.39 -2.62
CA CYS A 409 -11.19 -8.21 -2.93
C CYS A 409 -12.15 -9.15 -2.17
N GLY A 410 -11.69 -10.29 -1.68
CA GLY A 410 -12.51 -11.27 -0.95
C GLY A 410 -12.75 -10.91 0.52
N GLU A 411 -11.94 -10.06 1.11
CA GLU A 411 -11.99 -9.70 2.53
C GLU A 411 -12.92 -8.50 2.75
N CYS A 412 -14.24 -8.72 2.57
CA CYS A 412 -15.26 -7.67 2.58
C CYS A 412 -15.93 -7.46 3.95
N ALA A 413 -16.00 -8.48 4.81
CA ALA A 413 -16.78 -8.43 6.04
C ALA A 413 -15.95 -8.76 7.29
N ASN A 414 -16.18 -8.02 8.37
CA ASN A 414 -15.63 -8.26 9.71
C ASN A 414 -14.09 -8.26 9.83
N VAL A 415 -13.36 -7.85 8.81
CA VAL A 415 -11.88 -7.81 8.78
C VAL A 415 -11.38 -6.44 8.35
N SER A 416 -10.12 -6.15 8.63
CA SER A 416 -9.45 -4.96 8.08
C SER A 416 -9.30 -5.09 6.57
N ASN A 417 -9.60 -4.02 5.85
CA ASN A 417 -9.26 -3.86 4.44
C ASN A 417 -9.21 -2.38 4.08
N ARG A 418 -8.83 -2.06 2.84
CA ARG A 418 -8.58 -0.69 2.37
C ARG A 418 -9.53 -0.22 1.27
N PHE A 419 -10.71 -0.80 1.11
CA PHE A 419 -11.68 -0.31 0.12
C PHE A 419 -12.05 1.15 0.40
N ILE A 420 -12.30 1.92 -0.65
CA ILE A 420 -12.60 3.36 -0.49
C ILE A 420 -13.85 3.57 0.35
N ALA A 421 -14.81 2.65 0.31
CA ALA A 421 -16.06 2.73 1.06
C ALA A 421 -15.95 2.28 2.53
N MET A 422 -14.87 1.61 2.93
CA MET A 422 -14.65 1.22 4.32
C MET A 422 -14.17 2.40 5.18
N PRO A 423 -14.54 2.46 6.47
CA PRO A 423 -13.98 3.43 7.40
C PRO A 423 -12.45 3.37 7.47
N SER A 424 -11.78 4.52 7.50
CA SER A 424 -10.31 4.58 7.60
C SER A 424 -9.79 3.92 8.88
N CYS A 425 -10.52 3.99 9.99
CA CYS A 425 -10.16 3.32 11.25
C CYS A 425 -10.11 1.78 11.10
N ARG A 426 -10.91 1.21 10.21
CA ARG A 426 -10.91 -0.22 9.91
C ARG A 426 -9.62 -0.63 9.18
N ASN A 427 -9.18 0.15 8.19
CA ASN A 427 -7.88 -0.04 7.53
C ASN A 427 -6.73 0.10 8.54
N ARG A 428 -6.74 1.10 9.43
CA ARG A 428 -5.69 1.32 10.44
C ARG A 428 -5.63 0.21 11.48
N SER A 429 -6.72 -0.51 11.74
CA SER A 429 -6.77 -1.61 12.72
C SER A 429 -5.80 -2.75 12.41
N ILE A 430 -5.38 -2.94 11.14
CA ILE A 430 -4.44 -3.99 10.73
C ILE A 430 -3.10 -3.91 11.48
N GLY A 431 -2.64 -2.71 11.86
CA GLY A 431 -1.39 -2.54 12.59
C GLY A 431 -1.38 -3.22 13.96
N MET A 432 -2.49 -3.15 14.69
CA MET A 432 -2.65 -3.81 15.99
C MET A 432 -2.78 -5.33 15.86
N GLN A 433 -3.49 -5.77 14.82
CA GLN A 433 -3.66 -7.19 14.50
C GLN A 433 -2.31 -7.82 14.17
N MET A 434 -1.53 -7.20 13.28
CA MET A 434 -0.17 -7.65 12.95
C MET A 434 0.77 -7.62 14.17
N TYR A 435 0.63 -6.63 15.06
CA TYR A 435 1.41 -6.55 16.28
C TYR A 435 1.10 -7.72 17.22
N LYS A 436 -0.19 -7.98 17.53
CA LYS A 436 -0.58 -9.05 18.47
C LYS A 436 -0.06 -10.41 18.05
N TYR A 437 -0.12 -10.72 16.77
CA TYR A 437 0.20 -12.04 16.23
C TYR A 437 1.61 -12.17 15.61
N ASP A 438 2.52 -11.21 15.88
CA ASP A 438 3.90 -11.22 15.39
C ASP A 438 4.03 -11.44 13.89
N ILE A 439 3.12 -10.86 13.13
CA ILE A 439 3.17 -10.94 11.67
C ILE A 439 4.48 -10.34 11.15
N ALA A 440 5.22 -11.13 10.37
CA ALA A 440 6.54 -10.76 9.87
C ALA A 440 6.49 -9.98 8.56
N GLY A 441 5.44 -10.16 7.77
CA GLY A 441 5.26 -9.47 6.51
C GLY A 441 3.82 -9.26 6.12
N PHE A 442 3.61 -8.30 5.19
CA PHE A 442 2.30 -8.00 4.64
C PHE A 442 2.38 -7.82 3.13
N LEU A 443 1.46 -8.45 2.42
CA LEU A 443 1.33 -8.38 0.97
C LEU A 443 -0.01 -7.76 0.57
N HIS A 444 -0.02 -7.02 -0.53
CA HIS A 444 -1.23 -6.67 -1.28
C HIS A 444 -0.93 -6.70 -2.79
N TRP A 445 -1.87 -7.19 -3.59
CA TRP A 445 -1.64 -7.37 -5.03
C TRP A 445 -1.68 -6.07 -5.86
N GLY A 446 -2.32 -5.01 -5.38
CA GLY A 446 -2.59 -3.79 -6.15
C GLY A 446 -1.96 -2.52 -5.55
N PHE A 447 -0.70 -2.18 -5.88
CA PHE A 447 -0.16 -0.84 -5.60
C PHE A 447 -0.64 0.16 -6.65
N ASN A 448 -0.48 -0.19 -7.93
CA ASN A 448 -0.76 0.66 -9.08
C ASN A 448 -1.27 -0.16 -10.28
N PHE A 449 -2.20 -1.07 -10.02
CA PHE A 449 -2.84 -1.84 -11.07
C PHE A 449 -3.89 -0.98 -11.78
N PHE A 450 -3.46 -0.26 -12.81
CA PHE A 450 -4.29 0.64 -13.60
C PHE A 450 -4.88 -0.07 -14.82
N SER A 451 -5.54 -1.20 -14.58
CA SER A 451 -6.16 -2.01 -15.61
C SER A 451 -7.49 -2.58 -15.12
N ASN A 452 -8.29 -3.09 -16.04
CA ASN A 452 -9.46 -3.87 -15.74
C ASN A 452 -9.10 -5.35 -15.50
N GLN A 453 -10.10 -6.18 -15.23
CA GLN A 453 -9.93 -7.62 -15.03
C GLN A 453 -9.16 -8.27 -16.19
N CYS A 454 -8.23 -9.14 -15.83
CA CYS A 454 -7.35 -9.85 -16.76
C CYS A 454 -6.43 -8.94 -17.59
N SER A 455 -6.18 -7.72 -17.15
CA SER A 455 -5.29 -6.75 -17.81
C SER A 455 -5.62 -6.50 -19.29
N SER A 456 -6.91 -6.53 -19.66
CA SER A 456 -7.34 -6.43 -21.05
C SER A 456 -7.45 -4.98 -21.53
N ASP A 457 -7.59 -4.01 -20.64
CA ASP A 457 -7.67 -2.57 -20.99
C ASP A 457 -7.15 -1.68 -19.85
N ILE A 458 -6.78 -0.43 -20.19
CA ILE A 458 -6.29 0.56 -19.23
C ILE A 458 -7.48 1.18 -18.48
N SER A 459 -7.35 1.27 -17.16
CA SER A 459 -8.33 1.92 -16.28
C SER A 459 -7.80 3.26 -15.74
N ASN A 460 -8.67 4.27 -15.69
CA ASN A 460 -8.35 5.54 -15.02
C ASN A 460 -8.81 5.48 -13.55
N PRO A 461 -7.90 5.35 -12.58
CA PRO A 461 -8.28 5.15 -11.18
C PRO A 461 -8.96 6.35 -10.51
N PHE A 462 -9.08 7.50 -11.17
CA PHE A 462 -9.88 8.63 -10.66
C PHE A 462 -11.40 8.46 -10.92
N THR A 463 -11.76 7.66 -11.91
CA THR A 463 -13.15 7.47 -12.36
C THR A 463 -13.59 6.03 -12.44
N ASN A 464 -12.63 5.10 -12.33
CA ASN A 464 -12.82 3.67 -12.38
C ASN A 464 -11.84 3.02 -11.40
N CYS A 465 -12.24 2.99 -10.12
CA CYS A 465 -11.41 2.50 -9.02
C CYS A 465 -11.56 0.99 -8.78
N SER A 466 -12.43 0.30 -9.54
CA SER A 466 -12.79 -1.10 -9.36
C SER A 466 -12.33 -2.02 -10.49
N GLY A 467 -11.65 -1.47 -11.51
CA GLY A 467 -11.27 -2.23 -12.70
C GLY A 467 -12.49 -2.74 -13.49
N ASP A 468 -13.40 -1.81 -13.83
CA ASP A 468 -14.69 -2.08 -14.53
C ASP A 468 -15.65 -2.94 -13.71
N SER A 469 -15.85 -2.59 -12.45
CA SER A 469 -16.76 -3.31 -11.52
C SER A 469 -16.35 -4.77 -11.26
N TRP A 470 -15.08 -5.06 -11.35
CA TRP A 470 -14.52 -6.38 -11.07
C TRP A 470 -14.30 -6.61 -9.56
N VAL A 471 -13.68 -5.64 -8.87
CA VAL A 471 -13.37 -5.72 -7.42
C VAL A 471 -13.86 -4.47 -6.71
N PRO A 472 -14.05 -4.49 -5.39
CA PRO A 472 -14.46 -3.28 -4.65
C PRO A 472 -13.50 -2.12 -4.92
N SER A 473 -14.08 -0.94 -5.14
CA SER A 473 -13.34 0.28 -5.48
C SER A 473 -12.21 0.56 -4.50
N GLY A 474 -11.00 0.68 -5.04
CA GLY A 474 -9.76 0.91 -4.27
C GLY A 474 -8.92 -0.32 -4.02
N ASP A 475 -9.36 -1.51 -4.38
CA ASP A 475 -8.56 -2.73 -4.25
C ASP A 475 -7.41 -2.75 -5.28
N THR A 476 -7.68 -2.35 -6.53
CA THR A 476 -6.71 -2.35 -7.63
C THR A 476 -5.50 -1.44 -7.40
N ALA A 477 -5.67 -0.32 -6.70
CA ALA A 477 -4.60 0.65 -6.50
C ALA A 477 -4.71 1.42 -5.19
N SER A 478 -3.56 1.73 -4.59
CA SER A 478 -3.41 2.60 -3.42
C SER A 478 -2.81 3.97 -3.76
N VAL A 479 -2.43 4.18 -5.02
CA VAL A 479 -1.89 5.43 -5.55
C VAL A 479 -2.66 5.86 -6.80
N TYR A 480 -2.49 7.12 -7.18
CA TYR A 480 -3.08 7.69 -8.38
C TYR A 480 -2.00 8.24 -9.32
N PRO A 481 -2.20 8.13 -10.64
CA PRO A 481 -1.26 8.69 -11.61
C PRO A 481 -1.42 10.21 -11.68
N GLY A 482 -0.35 10.93 -11.38
CA GLY A 482 -0.30 12.38 -11.43
C GLY A 482 0.29 12.91 -12.74
N PHE A 483 0.29 14.23 -12.86
CA PHE A 483 0.82 14.90 -14.04
C PHE A 483 2.31 14.59 -14.24
N ARG A 484 2.72 14.29 -15.47
CA ARG A 484 4.09 13.99 -15.89
C ARG A 484 4.75 12.83 -15.13
N GLY A 485 3.99 11.82 -14.75
CA GLY A 485 4.53 10.63 -14.08
C GLY A 485 4.75 10.81 -12.58
N ALA A 486 4.18 11.82 -11.96
CA ALA A 486 4.14 11.94 -10.51
C ALA A 486 3.21 10.87 -9.94
N ALA A 487 3.57 10.26 -8.82
CA ALA A 487 2.68 9.41 -8.06
C ALA A 487 1.95 10.23 -6.98
N LEU A 488 0.64 10.06 -6.87
CA LEU A 488 -0.19 10.71 -5.86
C LEU A 488 -0.65 9.68 -4.83
N GLU A 489 -0.53 10.02 -3.56
CA GLU A 489 -0.97 9.17 -2.45
C GLU A 489 -2.51 9.13 -2.37
N SER A 490 -3.05 8.05 -1.82
CA SER A 490 -4.43 8.00 -1.34
C SER A 490 -4.49 8.15 0.19
N ILE A 491 -5.65 8.55 0.72
CA ILE A 491 -5.93 8.49 2.16
C ILE A 491 -5.65 7.08 2.69
N ARG A 492 -6.06 6.05 1.96
CA ARG A 492 -5.90 4.64 2.32
C ARG A 492 -4.45 4.23 2.48
N LEU A 493 -3.56 4.65 1.59
CA LEU A 493 -2.13 4.38 1.66
C LEU A 493 -1.49 5.06 2.87
N VAL A 494 -1.82 6.33 3.12
CA VAL A 494 -1.28 7.07 4.27
C VAL A 494 -1.80 6.50 5.59
N VAL A 495 -3.08 6.15 5.66
CA VAL A 495 -3.69 5.51 6.85
C VAL A 495 -3.06 4.13 7.12
N PHE A 496 -2.75 3.35 6.09
CA PHE A 496 -2.01 2.10 6.26
C PHE A 496 -0.60 2.37 6.83
N TYR A 497 0.08 3.41 6.38
CA TYR A 497 1.37 3.79 6.97
C TYR A 497 1.23 4.22 8.44
N GLU A 498 0.14 4.91 8.82
CA GLU A 498 -0.15 5.19 10.23
C GLU A 498 -0.31 3.88 11.03
N ALA A 499 -0.94 2.84 10.48
CA ALA A 499 -1.02 1.52 11.10
C ALA A 499 0.36 0.88 11.34
N LEU A 500 1.29 1.04 10.39
CA LEU A 500 2.68 0.59 10.57
C LEU A 500 3.41 1.38 11.67
N GLN A 501 3.14 2.67 11.81
CA GLN A 501 3.68 3.48 12.90
C GLN A 501 3.08 3.07 14.25
N ASP A 502 1.78 2.76 14.31
CA ASP A 502 1.14 2.22 15.50
C ASP A 502 1.79 0.90 15.95
N MET A 503 2.01 -0.04 15.03
CA MET A 503 2.72 -1.29 15.30
C MET A 503 4.12 -1.05 15.88
N ARG A 504 4.86 -0.09 15.33
CA ARG A 504 6.22 0.29 15.78
C ARG A 504 6.18 0.90 17.18
N ALA A 505 5.17 1.73 17.48
CA ALA A 505 4.98 2.31 18.81
C ALA A 505 4.61 1.24 19.84
N MET A 506 3.77 0.26 19.48
CA MET A 506 3.44 -0.89 20.34
C MET A 506 4.67 -1.75 20.63
N LYS A 507 5.53 -2.00 19.64
CA LYS A 507 6.81 -2.70 19.82
C LYS A 507 7.79 -1.92 20.72
N LEU A 508 7.75 -0.58 20.72
CA LEU A 508 8.49 0.22 21.68
C LEU A 508 7.90 0.10 23.09
N CYS A 509 6.58 0.18 23.19
CA CYS A 509 5.86 0.04 24.46
C CYS A 509 6.10 -1.33 25.10
N GLU A 510 6.12 -2.41 24.31
CA GLU A 510 6.41 -3.78 24.74
C GLU A 510 7.80 -3.92 25.39
N LYS A 511 8.80 -3.16 24.93
CA LYS A 511 10.15 -3.14 25.55
C LYS A 511 10.16 -2.48 26.93
N LEU A 512 9.19 -1.64 27.22
CA LEU A 512 9.05 -0.90 28.49
C LEU A 512 8.12 -1.62 29.50
N TYR A 513 7.23 -2.45 28.99
CA TYR A 513 6.26 -3.26 29.71
C TYR A 513 6.41 -4.73 29.30
N SER A 514 5.29 -5.36 28.94
CA SER A 514 5.25 -6.67 28.30
C SER A 514 4.25 -6.65 27.16
N LYS A 515 4.35 -7.60 26.23
CA LYS A 515 3.37 -7.73 25.14
C LYS A 515 1.95 -7.94 25.66
N SER A 516 1.81 -8.78 26.70
CA SER A 516 0.51 -9.05 27.32
C SER A 516 -0.13 -7.79 27.94
N GLU A 517 0.66 -6.93 28.58
CA GLU A 517 0.16 -5.68 29.13
C GLU A 517 -0.28 -4.71 28.02
N VAL A 518 0.51 -4.58 26.95
CA VAL A 518 0.16 -3.75 25.80
C VAL A 518 -1.11 -4.23 25.12
N VAL A 519 -1.23 -5.54 24.87
CA VAL A 519 -2.45 -6.13 24.29
C VAL A 519 -3.65 -5.93 25.21
N ALA A 520 -3.50 -6.14 26.52
CA ALA A 520 -4.59 -5.94 27.48
C ALA A 520 -5.13 -4.50 27.49
N GLU A 521 -4.27 -3.50 27.37
CA GLU A 521 -4.72 -2.09 27.28
C GLU A 521 -5.46 -1.80 25.98
N ILE A 522 -5.04 -2.41 24.86
CA ILE A 522 -5.75 -2.31 23.58
C ILE A 522 -7.14 -2.95 23.69
N GLU A 523 -7.21 -4.18 24.20
CA GLU A 523 -8.46 -4.95 24.36
C GLU A 523 -9.43 -4.29 25.33
N LYS A 524 -8.92 -3.64 26.37
CA LYS A 524 -9.73 -2.85 27.30
C LYS A 524 -10.45 -1.69 26.62
N ILE A 525 -9.79 -1.00 25.68
CA ILE A 525 -10.40 0.11 24.92
C ILE A 525 -11.38 -0.43 23.89
N PHE A 526 -11.06 -1.55 23.24
CA PHE A 526 -11.99 -2.23 22.34
C PHE A 526 -13.22 -2.82 23.05
N GLY A 527 -13.10 -3.17 24.33
CA GLY A 527 -14.12 -3.91 25.08
C GLY A 527 -14.29 -5.37 24.67
N LYS A 528 -13.37 -5.91 23.89
CA LYS A 528 -13.35 -7.31 23.41
C LYS A 528 -11.94 -7.74 23.02
N GLU A 529 -11.75 -9.05 22.82
CA GLU A 529 -10.49 -9.61 22.38
C GLU A 529 -10.06 -9.06 21.00
N LEU A 530 -8.78 -8.74 20.85
CA LEU A 530 -8.17 -8.34 19.58
C LEU A 530 -7.87 -9.58 18.73
N THR A 531 -8.58 -9.74 17.62
CA THR A 531 -8.35 -10.77 16.61
C THR A 531 -8.30 -10.13 15.23
N PHE A 532 -8.03 -10.89 14.17
CA PHE A 532 -8.15 -10.36 12.81
C PHE A 532 -9.58 -9.98 12.41
N TYR A 533 -10.58 -10.43 13.18
CA TYR A 533 -11.99 -10.03 13.05
C TYR A 533 -12.40 -8.88 14.00
N THR A 534 -11.43 -8.25 14.66
CA THR A 534 -11.67 -7.13 15.57
C THR A 534 -11.15 -5.83 14.93
N CYS A 535 -12.06 -5.02 14.38
CA CYS A 535 -11.74 -3.72 13.81
C CYS A 535 -12.33 -2.59 14.65
N ALA A 536 -11.68 -1.43 14.65
CA ALA A 536 -12.24 -0.23 15.24
C ALA A 536 -13.45 0.24 14.43
N LYS A 537 -14.58 0.50 15.12
CA LYS A 537 -15.83 0.97 14.51
C LYS A 537 -15.93 2.50 14.44
N SER A 538 -14.99 3.21 15.05
CA SER A 538 -14.93 4.66 15.01
C SER A 538 -13.50 5.17 15.10
N GLU A 539 -13.27 6.37 14.57
CA GLU A 539 -11.99 7.06 14.69
C GLU A 539 -11.59 7.31 16.15
N ASN A 540 -12.56 7.59 17.04
CA ASN A 540 -12.28 7.85 18.45
C ASN A 540 -11.65 6.64 19.15
N VAL A 541 -12.12 5.42 18.87
CA VAL A 541 -11.53 4.19 19.41
C VAL A 541 -10.08 4.05 18.95
N MET A 542 -9.83 4.28 17.66
CA MET A 542 -8.51 4.16 17.07
C MET A 542 -7.53 5.18 17.67
N LEU A 543 -7.96 6.44 17.78
CA LEU A 543 -7.17 7.51 18.37
C LEU A 543 -6.92 7.26 19.87
N ALA A 544 -7.93 6.80 20.63
CA ALA A 544 -7.79 6.50 22.06
C ALA A 544 -6.74 5.38 22.30
N ILE A 545 -6.72 4.35 21.46
CA ILE A 545 -5.71 3.28 21.55
C ILE A 545 -4.31 3.87 21.34
N ARG A 546 -4.13 4.66 20.29
CA ARG A 546 -2.83 5.27 20.01
C ARG A 546 -2.36 6.20 21.13
N GLU A 547 -3.25 7.08 21.63
CA GLU A 547 -2.93 7.95 22.75
C GLU A 547 -2.56 7.15 24.00
N ARG A 548 -3.27 6.05 24.31
CA ARG A 548 -2.96 5.19 25.44
C ARG A 548 -1.56 4.56 25.34
N ILE A 549 -1.19 4.06 24.17
CA ILE A 549 0.18 3.53 23.93
C ILE A 549 1.23 4.62 24.16
N ASN A 550 0.99 5.83 23.66
CA ASN A 550 1.88 6.97 23.84
C ASN A 550 1.99 7.42 25.31
N GLU A 551 0.87 7.40 26.06
CA GLU A 551 0.88 7.67 27.51
C GLU A 551 1.71 6.63 28.27
N MET A 552 1.55 5.34 27.95
CA MET A 552 2.35 4.27 28.56
C MET A 552 3.84 4.48 28.29
N ILE A 553 4.21 4.79 27.05
CA ILE A 553 5.61 5.09 26.71
C ILE A 553 6.09 6.29 27.53
N LYS A 554 5.33 7.41 27.53
CA LYS A 554 5.67 8.65 28.26
C LYS A 554 5.86 8.44 29.75
N ALA A 555 5.13 7.52 30.36
CA ALA A 555 5.20 7.22 31.79
C ALA A 555 6.48 6.48 32.21
N LYS A 556 7.28 5.96 31.26
CA LYS A 556 8.48 5.15 31.54
C LYS A 556 9.79 5.79 31.08
N ILE A 557 9.74 6.98 30.43
CA ILE A 557 10.93 7.65 29.87
C ILE A 557 11.26 8.98 30.58
#